data_6c0da1fa51879c3f58ea9f8ef44d830e
#
_entry.id   6c0da1fa51879c3f58ea9f8ef44d830e
#
_cell.length_a   1.000
_cell.length_b   1.000
_cell.length_c   1.000
_cell.angle_alpha   90.00
_cell.angle_beta   90.00
_cell.angle_gamma   90.00
#
_symmetry.space_group_name_H-M   'P 1'
#
loop_
_entity.id
_entity.type
_entity.pdbx_description
1 polymer ?
#
loop_
_entity_poly.entity_id
_entity_poly.type
_entity_poly.pdbx_seq_one_letter_code
_entity_poly.pdbx_strand_id
1 'polypeptide(L)'
;MQNIALRDAYQRVLVQDIYRAQNVERIIETGTCPCDVRFPTWDSAETTFRENHASATRWEMLDASETYNRRANELRSEAKAICKAAGNW
;
A
#
# COMPACT_ATOMS: atom_id res chain seq x y z
N MET A 1 13.25 -17.44 -19.64
CA MET A 1 13.15 -17.21 -19.09
C MET A 1 13.20 -16.80 -18.25
N GLN A 2 13.06 -16.45 -17.90
CA GLN A 2 13.11 -16.00 -17.13
C GLN A 2 13.04 -16.05 -16.09
N ASN A 3 13.17 -16.03 -16.03
CA ASN A 3 13.51 -16.20 -14.76
C ASN A 3 13.40 -15.06 -13.90
N ILE A 4 12.36 -14.35 -14.03
CA ILE A 4 12.07 -13.36 -13.03
C ILE A 4 11.95 -14.13 -11.78
N ALA A 5 12.86 -13.91 -10.89
CA ALA A 5 12.85 -14.58 -9.62
C ALA A 5 11.51 -14.36 -8.98
N LEU A 6 11.00 -15.37 -8.33
CA LEU A 6 9.78 -15.25 -7.55
C LEU A 6 9.87 -14.08 -6.59
N ARG A 7 11.07 -13.80 -6.11
CA ARG A 7 11.32 -12.66 -5.23
C ARG A 7 10.85 -11.34 -5.83
N ASP A 8 11.08 -11.14 -7.14
CA ASP A 8 10.64 -9.89 -7.79
C ASP A 8 9.13 -9.78 -7.86
N ALA A 9 8.45 -10.90 -8.04
CA ALA A 9 6.99 -10.91 -8.04
C ALA A 9 6.45 -10.54 -6.67
N TYR A 10 7.02 -11.10 -5.61
CA TYR A 10 6.61 -10.78 -4.24
C TYR A 10 6.94 -9.34 -3.88
N GLN A 11 8.04 -8.81 -4.40
CA GLN A 11 8.40 -7.42 -4.19
C GLN A 11 7.34 -6.48 -4.75
N ARG A 12 6.86 -6.74 -5.97
CA ARG A 12 5.81 -5.92 -6.58
C ARG A 12 4.53 -5.94 -5.77
N VAL A 13 4.13 -7.13 -5.34
CA VAL A 13 2.91 -7.28 -4.54
C VAL A 13 3.05 -6.54 -3.22
N LEU A 14 4.21 -6.65 -2.58
CA LEU A 14 4.45 -5.96 -1.32
C LEU A 14 4.38 -4.44 -1.49
N VAL A 15 5.00 -3.89 -2.53
CA VAL A 15 4.93 -2.46 -2.79
C VAL A 15 3.49 -2.01 -3.02
N GLN A 16 2.70 -2.79 -3.73
CA GLN A 16 1.28 -2.48 -3.95
C GLN A 16 0.50 -2.49 -2.63
N ASP A 17 0.78 -3.44 -1.75
CA ASP A 17 0.08 -3.51 -0.47
C ASP A 17 0.49 -2.37 0.45
N ILE A 18 1.77 -1.99 0.44
CA ILE A 18 2.24 -0.81 1.17
C ILE A 18 1.50 0.44 0.65
N TYR A 19 1.42 0.58 -0.66
CA TYR A 19 0.76 1.72 -1.30
C TYR A 19 -0.70 1.83 -0.85
N ARG A 20 -1.43 0.72 -0.89
CA ARG A 20 -2.83 0.70 -0.47
C ARG A 20 -2.99 1.09 0.99
N ALA A 21 -2.16 0.52 1.87
CA ALA A 21 -2.23 0.81 3.29
C ALA A 21 -1.92 2.27 3.57
N GLN A 22 -0.89 2.81 2.95
CA GLN A 22 -0.52 4.22 3.13
C GLN A 22 -1.61 5.16 2.61
N ASN A 23 -2.25 4.80 1.51
CA ASN A 23 -3.31 5.63 0.95
C ASN A 23 -4.52 5.73 1.87
N VAL A 24 -5.00 4.59 2.38
CA VAL A 24 -6.15 4.63 3.28
C VAL A 24 -5.80 5.34 4.59
N GLU A 25 -4.60 5.14 5.10
CA GLU A 25 -4.14 5.84 6.29
C GLU A 25 -4.09 7.34 6.09
N ARG A 26 -3.61 7.79 4.93
CA ARG A 26 -3.51 9.21 4.62
C ARG A 26 -4.89 9.85 4.49
N ILE A 27 -5.83 9.17 3.85
CA ILE A 27 -7.21 9.67 3.73
C ILE A 27 -7.81 9.89 5.11
N ILE A 28 -7.66 8.92 6.00
CA ILE A 28 -8.18 9.01 7.36
C ILE A 28 -7.47 10.11 8.14
N GLU A 29 -6.16 10.18 8.03
CA GLU A 29 -5.35 11.16 8.74
C GLU A 29 -5.68 12.59 8.34
N THR A 30 -5.87 12.85 7.04
CA THR A 30 -6.19 14.18 6.54
C THR A 30 -7.68 14.49 6.59
N GLY A 31 -8.53 13.45 6.64
CA GLY A 31 -9.97 13.61 6.61
C GLY A 31 -10.49 14.12 5.28
N THR A 32 -9.69 14.03 4.21
CA THR A 32 -10.02 14.54 2.88
C THR A 32 -9.65 13.52 1.83
N CYS A 33 -10.20 13.69 0.62
CA CYS A 33 -9.94 12.73 -0.45
C CYS A 33 -9.77 13.41 -1.82
N PRO A 34 -8.89 14.42 -1.94
CA PRO A 34 -8.57 14.97 -3.26
C PRO A 34 -7.73 13.95 -4.04
N CYS A 35 -7.57 14.14 -5.34
CA CYS A 35 -6.88 13.20 -6.20
C CYS A 35 -5.45 12.91 -5.75
N ASP A 36 -4.72 13.90 -5.29
CA ASP A 36 -3.34 13.73 -4.84
C ASP A 36 -3.23 12.98 -3.51
N VAL A 37 -4.26 12.95 -2.71
CA VAL A 37 -4.34 12.12 -1.50
C VAL A 37 -4.86 10.73 -1.84
N ARG A 38 -5.87 10.65 -2.71
CA ARG A 38 -6.47 9.37 -3.11
C ARG A 38 -5.52 8.52 -3.95
N PHE A 39 -4.79 9.17 -4.85
CA PHE A 39 -3.86 8.51 -5.76
C PHE A 39 -2.50 9.23 -5.75
N PRO A 40 -1.76 9.14 -4.65
CA PRO A 40 -0.43 9.76 -4.60
C PRO A 40 0.56 9.01 -5.49
N THR A 41 1.76 9.57 -5.64
CA THR A 41 2.82 8.87 -6.36
C THR A 41 3.24 7.61 -5.58
N TRP A 42 3.96 6.74 -6.25
CA TRP A 42 4.45 5.50 -5.63
C TRP A 42 5.72 5.70 -4.79
N ASP A 43 6.26 6.92 -4.77
CA ASP A 43 7.54 7.20 -4.12
C ASP A 43 7.57 6.80 -2.65
N SER A 44 6.53 7.10 -1.90
CA SER A 44 6.47 6.76 -0.48
C SER A 44 6.46 5.25 -0.25
N ALA A 45 5.69 4.52 -1.05
CA ALA A 45 5.62 3.06 -0.93
C ALA A 45 6.95 2.43 -1.30
N GLU A 46 7.60 2.91 -2.35
CA GLU A 46 8.89 2.40 -2.77
C GLU A 46 9.99 2.71 -1.75
N THR A 47 9.95 3.90 -1.16
CA THR A 47 10.88 4.27 -0.10
C THR A 47 10.73 3.36 1.10
N THR A 48 9.49 3.12 1.52
CA THR A 48 9.21 2.22 2.65
C THR A 48 9.74 0.82 2.36
N PHE A 49 9.53 0.33 1.14
CA PHE A 49 10.06 -0.97 0.76
C PHE A 49 11.58 -0.99 0.86
N ARG A 50 12.25 0.01 0.29
CA ARG A 50 13.72 0.05 0.29
C ARG A 50 14.29 0.13 1.70
N GLU A 51 13.64 0.88 2.57
CA GLU A 51 14.15 1.09 3.92
C GLU A 51 13.92 -0.10 4.84
N ASN A 52 12.82 -0.80 4.66
CA ASN A 52 12.40 -1.82 5.62
C ASN A 52 12.37 -3.24 5.09
N HIS A 53 12.34 -3.44 3.78
CA HIS A 53 12.08 -4.75 3.20
C HIS A 53 13.04 -5.15 2.08
N ALA A 54 14.01 -4.31 1.74
CA ALA A 54 14.88 -4.55 0.58
C ALA A 54 15.64 -5.86 0.68
N SER A 55 16.03 -6.26 1.88
CA SER A 55 16.77 -7.51 2.10
C SER A 55 15.90 -8.65 2.60
N ALA A 56 14.57 -8.46 2.59
CA ALA A 56 13.65 -9.47 3.09
C ALA A 56 13.66 -10.71 2.19
N THR A 57 13.46 -11.87 2.80
CA THR A 57 13.27 -13.10 2.04
C THR A 57 11.86 -13.11 1.46
N ARG A 58 11.60 -14.03 0.53
CA ARG A 58 10.28 -14.24 -0.06
C ARG A 58 9.21 -14.40 1.04
N TRP A 59 9.51 -15.21 2.05
CA TRP A 59 8.58 -15.49 3.14
C TRP A 59 8.30 -14.26 3.99
N GLU A 60 9.35 -13.48 4.24
CA GLU A 60 9.21 -12.23 4.99
C GLU A 60 8.38 -11.21 4.21
N MET A 61 8.53 -11.18 2.87
CA MET A 61 7.71 -10.31 2.03
C MET A 61 6.24 -10.71 2.05
N LEU A 62 5.96 -12.02 2.03
CA LEU A 62 4.58 -12.51 2.13
C LEU A 62 3.93 -12.10 3.44
N ASP A 63 4.69 -12.25 4.53
CA ASP A 63 4.22 -11.86 5.86
C ASP A 63 3.92 -10.38 5.93
N ALA A 64 4.84 -9.55 5.41
CA ALA A 64 4.65 -8.11 5.38
C ALA A 64 3.45 -7.71 4.52
N SER A 65 3.30 -8.33 3.35
CA SER A 65 2.16 -8.07 2.47
C SER A 65 0.85 -8.36 3.17
N GLU A 66 0.78 -9.45 3.89
CA GLU A 66 -0.42 -9.82 4.62
C GLU A 66 -0.76 -8.77 5.68
N THR A 67 0.25 -8.29 6.39
CA THR A 67 0.07 -7.27 7.43
C THR A 67 -0.45 -5.96 6.83
N TYR A 68 0.16 -5.47 5.75
CA TYR A 68 -0.29 -4.26 5.08
C TYR A 68 -1.69 -4.41 4.49
N ASN A 69 -1.96 -5.57 3.90
CA ASN A 69 -3.25 -5.85 3.30
C ASN A 69 -4.36 -5.87 4.35
N ARG A 70 -4.09 -6.50 5.49
CA ARG A 70 -5.04 -6.53 6.61
C ARG A 70 -5.33 -5.13 7.11
N ARG A 71 -4.30 -4.31 7.26
CA ARG A 71 -4.43 -2.93 7.70
C ARG A 71 -5.28 -2.11 6.73
N ALA A 72 -4.99 -2.25 5.42
CA ALA A 72 -5.78 -1.56 4.41
C ALA A 72 -7.25 -1.97 4.48
N ASN A 73 -7.52 -3.25 4.66
CA ASN A 73 -8.88 -3.75 4.74
C ASN A 73 -9.60 -3.27 5.99
N GLU A 74 -8.91 -3.18 7.12
CA GLU A 74 -9.50 -2.70 8.37
C GLU A 74 -9.88 -1.22 8.28
N LEU A 75 -9.09 -0.43 7.57
CA LEU A 75 -9.30 1.00 7.47
C LEU A 75 -10.14 1.42 6.26
N ARG A 76 -10.40 0.47 5.37
CA ARG A 76 -11.04 0.77 4.08
C ARG A 76 -12.43 1.41 4.23
N SER A 77 -13.23 0.94 5.16
CA SER A 77 -14.60 1.46 5.33
C SER A 77 -14.59 2.94 5.69
N GLU A 78 -13.72 3.34 6.61
CA GLU A 78 -13.62 4.73 7.03
C GLU A 78 -13.10 5.60 5.90
N ALA A 79 -12.04 5.17 5.21
CA ALA A 79 -11.49 5.88 4.08
C ALA A 79 -12.53 6.02 2.97
N LYS A 80 -13.28 4.95 2.69
CA LYS A 80 -14.33 4.96 1.69
C LYS A 80 -15.41 5.99 2.01
N ALA A 81 -15.82 6.07 3.27
CA ALA A 81 -16.84 7.03 3.69
C ALA A 81 -16.38 8.46 3.43
N ILE A 82 -15.12 8.76 3.76
CA ILE A 82 -14.53 10.08 3.53
C ILE A 82 -14.52 10.40 2.03
N CYS A 83 -14.06 9.46 1.22
CA CYS A 83 -13.94 9.67 -0.22
C CYS A 83 -15.30 9.76 -0.90
N LYS A 84 -16.29 9.00 -0.45
CA LYS A 84 -17.66 9.09 -1.00
C LYS A 84 -18.27 10.45 -0.68
N ALA A 85 -18.08 10.94 0.53
CA ALA A 85 -18.58 12.26 0.92
C ALA A 85 -17.96 13.36 0.06
N ALA A 86 -16.71 13.17 -0.36
CA ALA A 86 -16.02 14.13 -1.24
C ALA A 86 -16.33 13.92 -2.72
N GLY A 87 -17.09 12.87 -3.06
CA GLY A 87 -17.42 12.58 -4.46
C GLY A 87 -16.26 11.94 -5.23
N ASN A 88 -15.31 11.32 -4.54
CA ASN A 88 -14.09 10.80 -5.15
C ASN A 88 -13.81 9.32 -4.82
N TRP A 89 -14.84 8.53 -4.77
CA TRP A 89 -14.69 7.10 -4.58
C TRP A 89 -15.22 6.27 -5.75
#